data_b5a14cc9ea5fe86c55138d760569506d
#
_entry.id   b5a14cc9ea5fe86c55138d760569506d
#
_cell.length_a   1.000
_cell.length_b   1.000
_cell.length_c   1.000
_cell.angle_alpha   90.00
_cell.angle_beta   90.00
_cell.angle_gamma   90.00
#
_symmetry.space_group_name_H-M   'P 1'
#
loop_
_entity.id
_entity.type
_entity.pdbx_description
1 polymer ?
#
loop_
_entity_poly.entity_id
_entity_poly.type
_entity_poly.pdbx_seq_one_letter_code
_entity_poly.pdbx_strand_id
1 'polypeptide(L)'
;MGRGTGENVGFTRTVRAAVVAGAVLAVAVVSGCTVPSTLPNGSVPQVAPVGLNGMAQDPTAVGGNVWAADYFGHQLLRFDPDTGRIAERHGGLCDTDDVVVAPDGSLIATCAGEGTVVRVQRDGAVGVLAVVGRGVNPIALEPGGEAVVVGFGTTDDDRLLRVPLDGGPVEVVADGLPVLNGFGFGPDGRLYAPTGGVEALLGSTGGLIAIDVATGSTEVIPLQFDEPGRTGLAFAVGVDVGPDGTVYIAQGVDPALYAVDPATGHAALVGRSPEAAADNVLVLSDGRILLSGFVGNSVVVFSPDGTGGWIRTVTAVGS
;
A
#
# COMPACT_ATOMS: atom_id res chain seq x y z
N MET A 1 -52.32 -10.75 28.03
CA MET A 1 -51.52 -11.90 28.40
C MET A 1 -50.98 -12.54 27.14
N GLY A 2 -49.71 -12.69 27.00
CA GLY A 2 -49.07 -13.38 25.88
C GLY A 2 -47.69 -12.75 25.52
N ARG A 3 -46.68 -13.20 26.24
CA ARG A 3 -45.27 -12.87 26.00
C ARG A 3 -44.81 -13.54 24.70
N GLY A 4 -44.10 -12.84 23.86
CA GLY A 4 -43.33 -13.39 22.73
C GLY A 4 -41.93 -12.76 22.77
N THR A 5 -41.00 -13.56 23.19
CA THR A 5 -39.60 -13.32 23.51
C THR A 5 -38.76 -13.11 22.27
N GLY A 6 -37.83 -12.17 22.36
CA GLY A 6 -36.79 -11.97 21.36
C GLY A 6 -35.79 -13.13 21.30
N GLU A 7 -35.41 -13.49 20.14
CA GLU A 7 -34.19 -14.24 19.79
C GLU A 7 -33.89 -14.02 18.33
N ASN A 8 -33.05 -13.04 18.01
CA ASN A 8 -32.36 -12.99 16.70
C ASN A 8 -31.21 -11.96 16.64
N VAL A 9 -30.61 -11.60 17.78
CA VAL A 9 -29.48 -10.65 17.81
C VAL A 9 -28.10 -11.35 17.95
N GLY A 10 -28.09 -12.66 18.28
CA GLY A 10 -26.86 -13.39 18.56
C GLY A 10 -26.10 -13.92 17.34
N PHE A 11 -26.80 -14.25 16.25
CA PHE A 11 -26.18 -14.98 15.14
C PHE A 11 -25.31 -14.11 14.22
N THR A 12 -25.68 -12.86 14.04
CA THR A 12 -24.96 -11.93 13.14
C THR A 12 -23.65 -11.41 13.73
N ARG A 13 -23.53 -11.34 15.06
CA ARG A 13 -22.29 -10.88 15.73
C ARG A 13 -21.20 -11.95 15.73
N THR A 14 -21.57 -13.22 15.87
CA THR A 14 -20.61 -14.33 15.96
C THR A 14 -19.94 -14.64 14.60
N VAL A 15 -20.67 -14.50 13.49
CA VAL A 15 -20.10 -14.73 12.16
C VAL A 15 -19.15 -13.59 11.75
N ARG A 16 -19.46 -12.34 12.15
CA ARG A 16 -18.56 -11.21 11.86
C ARG A 16 -17.26 -11.25 12.67
N ALA A 17 -17.30 -11.71 13.91
CA ALA A 17 -16.11 -11.90 14.73
C ALA A 17 -15.20 -13.04 14.23
N ALA A 18 -15.76 -14.08 13.62
CA ALA A 18 -15.00 -15.19 13.07
C ALA A 18 -14.22 -14.82 11.80
N VAL A 19 -14.74 -13.92 10.96
CA VAL A 19 -14.04 -13.44 9.76
C VAL A 19 -12.88 -12.51 10.11
N VAL A 20 -13.05 -11.66 11.13
CA VAL A 20 -11.96 -10.79 11.63
C VAL A 20 -10.86 -11.62 12.30
N ALA A 21 -11.22 -12.64 13.08
CA ALA A 21 -10.26 -13.55 13.69
C ALA A 21 -9.51 -14.39 12.64
N GLY A 22 -10.14 -14.72 11.51
CA GLY A 22 -9.50 -15.45 10.41
C GLY A 22 -8.45 -14.65 9.67
N ALA A 23 -8.68 -13.36 9.44
CA ALA A 23 -7.71 -12.48 8.78
C ALA A 23 -6.52 -12.14 9.71
N VAL A 24 -6.77 -11.92 10.99
CA VAL A 24 -5.71 -11.68 12.00
C VAL A 24 -4.96 -12.98 12.35
N LEU A 25 -5.61 -14.15 12.30
CA LEU A 25 -4.97 -15.44 12.60
C LEU A 25 -4.08 -15.93 11.44
N ALA A 26 -4.36 -15.54 10.20
CA ALA A 26 -3.48 -15.85 9.06
C ALA A 26 -2.12 -15.15 9.18
N VAL A 27 -2.06 -13.97 9.79
CA VAL A 27 -0.82 -13.23 10.07
C VAL A 27 0.01 -13.88 11.19
N ALA A 28 -0.61 -14.56 12.15
CA ALA A 28 0.08 -15.14 13.31
C ALA A 28 0.76 -16.50 13.05
N VAL A 29 0.42 -17.20 11.96
CA VAL A 29 0.93 -18.56 11.72
C VAL A 29 2.23 -18.59 10.91
N VAL A 30 2.63 -17.49 10.25
CA VAL A 30 3.84 -17.44 9.43
C VAL A 30 5.08 -16.95 10.17
N SER A 31 4.96 -16.47 11.41
CA SER A 31 6.04 -15.87 12.21
C SER A 31 7.10 -16.84 12.75
N GLY A 32 7.25 -18.04 12.21
CA GLY A 32 8.14 -19.09 12.76
C GLY A 32 9.29 -19.58 11.89
N CYS A 33 9.40 -19.16 10.63
CA CYS A 33 10.49 -19.61 9.77
C CYS A 33 11.54 -18.50 9.57
N THR A 34 12.59 -18.50 10.37
CA THR A 34 13.80 -17.72 10.05
C THR A 34 14.47 -18.36 8.84
N VAL A 35 14.33 -17.75 7.68
CA VAL A 35 15.12 -18.11 6.50
C VAL A 35 16.56 -17.66 6.77
N PRO A 36 17.60 -18.52 6.56
CA PRO A 36 19.00 -18.08 6.67
C PRO A 36 19.24 -16.90 5.74
N SER A 37 19.85 -15.85 6.23
CA SER A 37 20.15 -14.63 5.46
C SER A 37 21.06 -14.89 4.24
N THR A 38 21.87 -15.96 4.26
CA THR A 38 22.70 -16.37 3.11
C THR A 38 22.87 -17.89 3.05
N LEU A 39 23.03 -18.45 1.86
CA LEU A 39 23.46 -19.82 1.65
C LEU A 39 24.99 -19.95 1.88
N PRO A 40 25.53 -21.19 2.08
CA PRO A 40 26.96 -21.42 2.31
C PRO A 40 27.90 -20.89 1.24
N ASN A 41 27.40 -20.61 0.03
CA ASN A 41 28.12 -20.00 -1.08
C ASN A 41 28.00 -18.46 -1.14
N GLY A 42 27.39 -17.82 -0.12
CA GLY A 42 27.16 -16.37 -0.08
C GLY A 42 25.97 -15.89 -0.91
N SER A 43 25.23 -16.77 -1.57
CA SER A 43 24.02 -16.39 -2.30
C SER A 43 22.82 -16.26 -1.35
N VAL A 44 21.95 -15.27 -1.61
CA VAL A 44 20.67 -15.15 -0.91
C VAL A 44 19.73 -16.26 -1.41
N PRO A 45 19.04 -16.98 -0.51
CA PRO A 45 18.06 -17.96 -0.94
C PRO A 45 17.00 -17.33 -1.85
N GLN A 46 16.74 -17.94 -3.00
CA GLN A 46 15.65 -17.52 -3.89
C GLN A 46 14.33 -18.06 -3.34
N VAL A 47 13.72 -17.32 -2.43
CA VAL A 47 12.40 -17.66 -1.89
C VAL A 47 11.34 -17.03 -2.81
N ALA A 48 10.26 -17.77 -3.08
CA ALA A 48 9.12 -17.18 -3.77
C ALA A 48 8.54 -16.03 -2.92
N PRO A 49 8.12 -14.93 -3.53
CA PRO A 49 7.48 -13.84 -2.79
C PRO A 49 6.24 -14.35 -2.05
N VAL A 50 5.99 -13.84 -0.85
CA VAL A 50 4.90 -14.33 0.01
C VAL A 50 3.93 -13.23 0.40
N GLY A 51 4.32 -11.96 0.32
CA GLY A 51 3.48 -10.84 0.69
C GLY A 51 3.93 -9.59 -0.04
N LEU A 52 3.45 -9.42 -1.28
CA LEU A 52 3.73 -8.21 -2.05
C LEU A 52 2.94 -7.05 -1.46
N ASN A 53 3.64 -6.03 -1.03
CA ASN A 53 3.11 -4.84 -0.40
C ASN A 53 3.35 -3.60 -1.27
N GLY A 54 3.94 -2.55 -0.75
CA GLY A 54 4.20 -1.33 -1.50
C GLY A 54 4.97 -1.54 -2.79
N MET A 55 4.65 -0.75 -3.79
CA MET A 55 5.23 -0.87 -5.13
C MET A 55 5.68 0.49 -5.65
N ALA A 56 6.73 0.50 -6.48
CA ALA A 56 7.21 1.69 -7.18
C ALA A 56 7.61 1.37 -8.63
N GLN A 57 7.24 2.23 -9.56
CA GLN A 57 7.73 2.12 -10.93
C GLN A 57 9.23 2.44 -10.99
N ASP A 58 10.02 1.62 -11.66
CA ASP A 58 11.42 1.93 -11.96
C ASP A 58 11.46 2.91 -13.13
N PRO A 59 11.80 4.19 -12.92
CA PRO A 59 11.78 5.20 -13.99
C PRO A 59 12.89 4.98 -15.02
N THR A 60 13.87 4.12 -14.72
CA THR A 60 15.01 3.84 -15.60
C THR A 60 14.82 2.58 -16.44
N ALA A 61 13.81 1.76 -16.10
CA ALA A 61 13.60 0.49 -16.79
C ALA A 61 12.81 0.66 -18.09
N VAL A 62 13.42 0.23 -19.18
CA VAL A 62 12.70 0.02 -20.44
C VAL A 62 11.76 -1.17 -20.25
N GLY A 63 10.44 -0.96 -20.45
CA GLY A 63 9.44 -2.03 -20.34
C GLY A 63 8.63 -2.04 -19.05
N GLY A 64 8.73 -0.98 -18.21
CA GLY A 64 7.79 -0.79 -17.10
C GLY A 64 8.00 -1.70 -15.91
N ASN A 65 9.23 -2.19 -15.66
CA ASN A 65 9.52 -2.97 -14.45
C ASN A 65 9.14 -2.21 -13.18
N VAL A 66 8.71 -2.97 -12.19
CA VAL A 66 8.20 -2.49 -10.91
C VAL A 66 9.05 -3.06 -9.79
N TRP A 67 9.42 -2.21 -8.85
CA TRP A 67 9.91 -2.64 -7.54
C TRP A 67 8.74 -2.93 -6.62
N ALA A 68 8.85 -3.97 -5.81
CA ALA A 68 7.89 -4.28 -4.75
C ALA A 68 8.60 -4.66 -3.46
N ALA A 69 8.00 -4.27 -2.35
CA ALA A 69 8.32 -4.80 -1.04
C ALA A 69 7.69 -6.18 -0.89
N ASP A 70 8.47 -7.18 -0.47
CA ASP A 70 8.01 -8.49 -0.07
C ASP A 70 8.17 -8.61 1.44
N TYR A 71 7.09 -8.25 2.15
CA TYR A 71 7.07 -8.10 3.60
C TYR A 71 7.57 -9.35 4.33
N PHE A 72 6.99 -10.50 4.04
CA PHE A 72 7.35 -11.76 4.67
C PHE A 72 8.64 -12.39 4.11
N GLY A 73 9.03 -11.98 2.90
CA GLY A 73 10.28 -12.40 2.27
C GLY A 73 11.50 -11.58 2.71
N HIS A 74 11.29 -10.47 3.45
CA HIS A 74 12.35 -9.55 3.90
C HIS A 74 13.26 -9.12 2.74
N GLN A 75 12.64 -8.70 1.63
CA GLN A 75 13.36 -8.35 0.41
C GLN A 75 12.62 -7.27 -0.39
N LEU A 76 13.37 -6.55 -1.22
CA LEU A 76 12.83 -5.79 -2.32
C LEU A 76 13.09 -6.57 -3.61
N LEU A 77 12.12 -6.61 -4.51
CA LEU A 77 12.26 -7.31 -5.77
C LEU A 77 11.79 -6.45 -6.94
N ARG A 78 12.51 -6.54 -8.07
CA ARG A 78 12.14 -5.91 -9.31
C ARG A 78 11.62 -6.95 -10.28
N PHE A 79 10.42 -6.74 -10.80
CA PHE A 79 9.76 -7.69 -11.68
C PHE A 79 9.07 -7.00 -12.85
N ASP A 80 8.81 -7.79 -13.86
CA ASP A 80 8.02 -7.42 -15.04
C ASP A 80 6.54 -7.71 -14.71
N PRO A 81 5.64 -6.71 -14.69
CA PRO A 81 4.25 -6.90 -14.29
C PRO A 81 3.42 -7.72 -15.29
N ASP A 82 3.87 -7.87 -16.52
CA ASP A 82 3.16 -8.65 -17.55
C ASP A 82 3.46 -10.14 -17.44
N THR A 83 4.71 -10.48 -17.10
CA THR A 83 5.19 -11.87 -17.06
C THR A 83 5.43 -12.41 -15.67
N GLY A 84 5.50 -11.55 -14.65
CA GLY A 84 5.88 -11.92 -13.28
C GLY A 84 7.36 -12.28 -13.12
N ARG A 85 8.16 -12.18 -14.18
CA ARG A 85 9.58 -12.53 -14.14
C ARG A 85 10.36 -11.56 -13.27
N ILE A 86 11.01 -12.08 -12.23
CA ILE A 86 11.87 -11.29 -11.34
C ILE A 86 13.23 -11.06 -12.02
N ALA A 87 13.61 -9.78 -12.15
CA ALA A 87 14.85 -9.35 -12.73
C ALA A 87 15.94 -9.09 -11.68
N GLU A 88 15.56 -8.68 -10.47
CA GLU A 88 16.51 -8.29 -9.42
C GLU A 88 15.92 -8.53 -8.03
N ARG A 89 16.79 -8.75 -7.02
CA ARG A 89 16.40 -8.93 -5.63
C ARG A 89 17.45 -8.32 -4.70
N HIS A 90 16.95 -7.63 -3.68
CA HIS A 90 17.74 -7.22 -2.51
C HIS A 90 17.13 -7.88 -1.28
N GLY A 91 17.73 -8.97 -0.82
CA GLY A 91 17.25 -9.75 0.32
C GLY A 91 18.03 -9.48 1.60
N GLY A 92 17.56 -10.07 2.71
CA GLY A 92 18.15 -9.88 4.03
C GLY A 92 17.87 -8.50 4.62
N LEU A 93 16.76 -7.90 4.21
CA LEU A 93 16.27 -6.64 4.74
C LEU A 93 15.39 -6.88 5.99
N CYS A 94 14.77 -5.84 6.46
CA CYS A 94 13.71 -5.87 7.46
C CYS A 94 12.38 -6.40 6.88
N ASP A 95 11.32 -6.35 7.65
CA ASP A 95 9.94 -6.45 7.19
C ASP A 95 9.58 -5.17 6.42
N THR A 96 10.04 -5.12 5.15
CA THR A 96 9.82 -3.99 4.25
C THR A 96 8.34 -3.89 3.90
N ASP A 97 7.72 -2.74 4.23
CA ASP A 97 6.30 -2.53 3.98
C ASP A 97 6.07 -1.80 2.66
N ASP A 98 6.69 -0.64 2.48
CA ASP A 98 6.53 0.15 1.27
C ASP A 98 7.88 0.63 0.71
N VAL A 99 7.91 1.03 -0.57
CA VAL A 99 9.14 1.39 -1.28
C VAL A 99 8.90 2.50 -2.29
N VAL A 100 9.89 3.39 -2.44
CA VAL A 100 9.97 4.36 -3.55
C VAL A 100 11.35 4.33 -4.19
N VAL A 101 11.45 4.79 -5.44
CA VAL A 101 12.71 4.94 -6.17
C VAL A 101 13.16 6.39 -6.08
N ALA A 102 14.30 6.64 -5.45
CA ALA A 102 14.89 7.98 -5.37
C ALA A 102 15.49 8.44 -6.71
N PRO A 103 15.71 9.76 -6.92
CA PRO A 103 16.25 10.29 -8.18
C PRO A 103 17.63 9.75 -8.57
N ASP A 104 18.44 9.33 -7.60
CA ASP A 104 19.75 8.69 -7.83
C ASP A 104 19.62 7.20 -8.18
N GLY A 105 18.39 6.66 -8.16
CA GLY A 105 18.04 5.28 -8.43
C GLY A 105 18.28 4.33 -7.25
N SER A 106 18.58 4.86 -6.05
CA SER A 106 18.51 4.06 -4.83
C SER A 106 17.04 3.81 -4.45
N LEU A 107 16.78 2.75 -3.69
CA LEU A 107 15.46 2.45 -3.16
C LEU A 107 15.38 2.98 -1.72
N ILE A 108 14.27 3.61 -1.39
CA ILE A 108 13.97 4.03 -0.02
C ILE A 108 12.78 3.20 0.42
N ALA A 109 12.91 2.49 1.54
CA ALA A 109 11.86 1.61 2.02
C ALA A 109 11.58 1.80 3.51
N THR A 110 10.36 1.53 3.93
CA THR A 110 9.94 1.50 5.32
C THR A 110 10.12 0.11 5.90
N CYS A 111 10.57 0.05 7.15
CA CYS A 111 10.77 -1.15 7.95
C CYS A 111 9.83 -1.08 9.15
N ALA A 112 8.64 -1.65 9.02
CA ALA A 112 7.55 -1.46 9.97
C ALA A 112 7.89 -1.92 11.39
N GLY A 113 8.48 -3.09 11.54
CA GLY A 113 8.83 -3.67 12.85
C GLY A 113 9.98 -2.99 13.54
N GLU A 114 11.02 -2.57 12.81
CA GLU A 114 12.16 -1.83 13.36
C GLU A 114 11.85 -0.34 13.56
N GLY A 115 10.87 0.21 12.84
CA GLY A 115 10.53 1.62 12.88
C GLY A 115 11.56 2.50 12.20
N THR A 116 12.12 2.02 11.09
CA THR A 116 13.17 2.73 10.35
C THR A 116 12.78 2.96 8.89
N VAL A 117 13.39 3.98 8.30
CA VAL A 117 13.45 4.20 6.86
C VAL A 117 14.86 3.83 6.41
N VAL A 118 14.98 2.93 5.46
CA VAL A 118 16.27 2.45 4.95
C VAL A 118 16.49 2.90 3.51
N ARG A 119 17.75 3.09 3.14
CA ARG A 119 18.18 3.27 1.77
C ARG A 119 18.94 2.03 1.31
N VAL A 120 18.52 1.47 0.18
CA VAL A 120 19.22 0.39 -0.52
C VAL A 120 19.86 0.99 -1.76
N GLN A 121 21.18 0.99 -1.80
CA GLN A 121 21.96 1.49 -2.93
C GLN A 121 21.86 0.53 -4.13
N ARG A 122 22.19 1.00 -5.31
CA ARG A 122 22.17 0.17 -6.54
C ARG A 122 23.07 -1.05 -6.48
N ASP A 123 24.13 -1.02 -5.68
CA ASP A 123 25.04 -2.14 -5.44
C ASP A 123 24.54 -3.09 -4.33
N GLY A 124 23.38 -2.82 -3.77
CA GLY A 124 22.76 -3.60 -2.69
C GLY A 124 23.21 -3.21 -1.28
N ALA A 125 24.08 -2.20 -1.12
CA ALA A 125 24.44 -1.71 0.21
C ALA A 125 23.24 -1.07 0.90
N VAL A 126 23.01 -1.44 2.17
CA VAL A 126 21.87 -0.97 2.96
C VAL A 126 22.34 -0.05 4.07
N GLY A 127 21.68 1.09 4.21
CA GLY A 127 21.91 2.04 5.30
C GLY A 127 20.58 2.54 5.89
N VAL A 128 20.56 2.75 7.21
CA VAL A 128 19.43 3.41 7.88
C VAL A 128 19.48 4.90 7.55
N LEU A 129 18.42 5.41 6.92
CA LEU A 129 18.28 6.82 6.62
C LEU A 129 17.73 7.58 7.83
N ALA A 130 16.71 7.01 8.49
CA ALA A 130 16.09 7.59 9.68
C ALA A 130 15.49 6.53 10.60
N VAL A 131 15.39 6.86 11.90
CA VAL A 131 14.58 6.12 12.88
C VAL A 131 13.36 6.96 13.18
N VAL A 132 12.18 6.45 12.86
CA VAL A 132 10.92 7.22 12.86
C VAL A 132 9.89 6.69 13.87
N GLY A 133 9.89 5.39 14.14
CA GLY A 133 8.97 4.72 15.04
C GLY A 133 8.36 3.47 14.43
N ARG A 134 8.00 2.51 15.28
CA ARG A 134 7.38 1.24 14.86
C ARG A 134 6.03 1.48 14.22
N GLY A 135 5.67 0.61 13.27
CA GLY A 135 4.44 0.74 12.53
C GLY A 135 4.50 1.74 11.38
N VAL A 136 5.72 2.30 11.07
CA VAL A 136 5.91 3.06 9.85
C VAL A 136 5.54 2.17 8.66
N ASN A 137 4.68 2.69 7.79
CA ASN A 137 4.11 1.89 6.69
C ASN A 137 4.18 2.67 5.38
N PRO A 138 3.28 3.63 5.08
CA PRO A 138 3.30 4.25 3.77
C PRO A 138 4.50 5.19 3.59
N ILE A 139 4.99 5.23 2.37
CA ILE A 139 6.05 6.15 1.95
C ILE A 139 5.72 6.75 0.58
N ALA A 140 5.95 8.04 0.42
CA ALA A 140 5.90 8.69 -0.90
C ALA A 140 7.10 9.63 -1.09
N LEU A 141 7.63 9.66 -2.31
CA LEU A 141 8.67 10.62 -2.69
C LEU A 141 8.04 11.99 -2.95
N GLU A 142 8.55 13.03 -2.30
CA GLU A 142 8.09 14.40 -2.57
C GLU A 142 8.30 14.81 -4.04
N PRO A 143 7.39 15.62 -4.59
CA PRO A 143 7.64 16.31 -5.85
C PRO A 143 8.92 17.14 -5.75
N GLY A 144 9.94 16.83 -6.54
CA GLY A 144 11.28 17.42 -6.43
C GLY A 144 12.35 16.43 -5.97
N GLY A 145 11.96 15.35 -5.29
CA GLY A 145 12.84 14.23 -4.98
C GLY A 145 13.88 14.49 -3.89
N GLU A 146 13.68 15.50 -3.03
CA GLU A 146 14.64 15.84 -1.97
C GLU A 146 14.38 15.11 -0.65
N ALA A 147 13.14 14.67 -0.44
CA ALA A 147 12.71 13.97 0.76
C ALA A 147 11.63 12.93 0.45
N VAL A 148 11.38 12.06 1.40
CA VAL A 148 10.17 11.23 1.43
C VAL A 148 9.30 11.64 2.59
N VAL A 149 7.98 11.45 2.44
CA VAL A 149 7.04 11.49 3.56
C VAL A 149 6.67 10.08 3.95
N VAL A 150 6.52 9.84 5.26
CA VAL A 150 6.13 8.55 5.81
C VAL A 150 5.02 8.74 6.84
N GLY A 151 4.11 7.78 6.89
CA GLY A 151 3.02 7.72 7.86
C GLY A 151 3.04 6.41 8.64
N PHE A 152 1.98 6.16 9.42
CA PHE A 152 1.90 4.99 10.28
C PHE A 152 0.61 4.19 10.02
N GLY A 153 0.78 2.89 9.84
CA GLY A 153 -0.31 1.92 9.64
C GLY A 153 -0.95 1.44 10.96
N THR A 154 -0.55 2.01 12.10
CA THR A 154 -1.05 1.65 13.43
C THR A 154 -1.64 2.87 14.14
N THR A 155 -2.45 2.63 15.18
CA THR A 155 -3.05 3.69 16.01
C THR A 155 -2.10 4.27 17.05
N ASP A 156 -0.87 3.76 17.15
CA ASP A 156 0.09 4.17 18.19
C ASP A 156 0.84 5.44 17.80
N ASP A 157 0.80 5.82 16.51
CA ASP A 157 1.41 7.04 15.99
C ASP A 157 0.47 7.67 14.94
N ASP A 158 0.17 8.93 15.09
CA ASP A 158 -0.77 9.70 14.26
C ASP A 158 -0.10 10.81 13.45
N ARG A 159 1.23 10.71 13.29
CA ARG A 159 2.03 11.72 12.60
C ARG A 159 2.25 11.39 11.12
N LEU A 160 2.42 12.44 10.35
CA LEU A 160 3.08 12.41 9.04
C LEU A 160 4.47 13.03 9.21
N LEU A 161 5.50 12.31 8.81
CA LEU A 161 6.90 12.73 8.95
C LEU A 161 7.52 12.95 7.58
N ARG A 162 8.35 13.98 7.49
CA ARG A 162 9.23 14.26 6.36
C ARG A 162 10.65 13.80 6.68
N VAL A 163 11.22 12.97 5.81
CA VAL A 163 12.57 12.39 5.96
C VAL A 163 13.42 12.86 4.79
N PRO A 164 14.36 13.81 5.00
CA PRO A 164 15.27 14.29 3.96
C PRO A 164 16.19 13.18 3.45
N LEU A 165 16.37 13.08 2.13
CA LEU A 165 17.22 12.06 1.52
C LEU A 165 18.72 12.32 1.72
N ASP A 166 19.12 13.54 2.10
CA ASP A 166 20.50 13.88 2.43
C ASP A 166 20.93 13.49 3.86
N GLY A 167 19.99 12.92 4.64
CA GLY A 167 20.22 12.53 6.05
C GLY A 167 20.03 13.70 7.03
N GLY A 168 19.36 14.77 6.62
CA GLY A 168 18.93 15.85 7.49
C GLY A 168 17.96 15.41 8.59
N PRO A 169 17.59 16.31 9.51
CA PRO A 169 16.67 15.98 10.60
C PRO A 169 15.28 15.60 10.08
N VAL A 170 14.65 14.63 10.74
CA VAL A 170 13.25 14.29 10.49
C VAL A 170 12.34 15.41 11.01
N GLU A 171 11.37 15.79 10.21
CA GLU A 171 10.41 16.85 10.50
C GLU A 171 9.00 16.28 10.67
N VAL A 172 8.22 16.80 11.63
CA VAL A 172 6.80 16.50 11.74
C VAL A 172 6.04 17.45 10.82
N VAL A 173 5.35 16.89 9.84
CA VAL A 173 4.51 17.63 8.88
C VAL A 173 3.14 17.91 9.45
N ALA A 174 2.52 16.86 10.02
CA ALA A 174 1.19 16.92 10.61
C ALA A 174 1.09 15.90 11.74
N ASP A 175 0.15 16.09 12.65
CA ASP A 175 -0.22 15.17 13.72
C ASP A 175 -1.76 15.06 13.83
N GLY A 176 -2.24 14.16 14.69
CA GLY A 176 -3.68 13.91 14.84
C GLY A 176 -4.32 13.28 13.60
N LEU A 177 -3.53 12.62 12.75
CA LEU A 177 -4.02 11.99 11.54
C LEU A 177 -4.66 10.61 11.85
N PRO A 178 -5.61 10.16 11.02
CA PRO A 178 -6.07 8.78 11.09
C PRO A 178 -4.94 7.81 10.72
N VAL A 179 -5.13 6.53 10.99
CA VAL A 179 -4.25 5.48 10.46
C VAL A 179 -4.12 5.64 8.95
N LEU A 180 -2.88 5.79 8.47
CA LEU A 180 -2.54 5.94 7.07
C LEU A 180 -1.97 4.62 6.53
N ASN A 181 -2.50 4.19 5.39
CA ASN A 181 -1.98 3.02 4.69
C ASN A 181 -2.00 3.32 3.19
N GLY A 182 -0.83 3.27 2.56
CA GLY A 182 -0.61 3.61 1.16
C GLY A 182 -1.09 5.02 0.76
N PHE A 183 -0.21 5.90 0.32
CA PHE A 183 -0.57 7.24 -0.12
C PHE A 183 0.30 7.70 -1.30
N GLY A 184 -0.17 8.67 -2.07
CA GLY A 184 0.54 9.19 -3.21
C GLY A 184 0.35 10.70 -3.41
N PHE A 185 1.35 11.33 -4.03
CA PHE A 185 1.27 12.73 -4.42
C PHE A 185 0.50 12.91 -5.72
N GLY A 186 -0.42 13.87 -5.73
CA GLY A 186 -1.05 14.33 -6.96
C GLY A 186 -0.21 15.35 -7.72
N PRO A 187 -0.55 15.61 -9.00
CA PRO A 187 0.11 16.64 -9.80
C PRO A 187 -0.12 18.06 -9.27
N ASP A 188 -1.08 18.25 -8.39
CA ASP A 188 -1.33 19.49 -7.66
C ASP A 188 -0.41 19.70 -6.44
N GLY A 189 0.47 18.72 -6.16
CA GLY A 189 1.42 18.73 -5.06
C GLY A 189 0.85 18.31 -3.71
N ARG A 190 -0.45 17.97 -3.63
CA ARG A 190 -1.04 17.44 -2.41
C ARG A 190 -0.80 15.93 -2.27
N LEU A 191 -0.68 15.47 -1.04
CA LEU A 191 -0.63 14.06 -0.70
C LEU A 191 -2.06 13.55 -0.46
N TYR A 192 -2.44 12.50 -1.17
CA TYR A 192 -3.73 11.84 -1.01
C TYR A 192 -3.57 10.55 -0.23
N ALA A 193 -4.37 10.38 0.82
CA ALA A 193 -4.29 9.24 1.70
C ALA A 193 -5.68 8.65 2.02
N PRO A 194 -5.79 7.32 2.18
CA PRO A 194 -7.03 6.70 2.60
C PRO A 194 -7.27 6.97 4.09
N THR A 195 -8.53 6.94 4.50
CA THR A 195 -8.91 6.99 5.91
C THR A 195 -9.74 5.78 6.29
N GLY A 196 -9.80 5.48 7.57
CA GLY A 196 -10.68 4.43 8.07
C GLY A 196 -10.00 3.10 8.28
N GLY A 197 -8.96 3.03 9.10
CA GLY A 197 -8.23 1.83 9.52
C GLY A 197 -9.12 0.61 9.89
N VAL A 198 -8.75 -0.14 10.90
CA VAL A 198 -9.45 -1.39 11.28
C VAL A 198 -10.93 -1.19 11.64
N GLU A 199 -11.32 0.00 12.09
CA GLU A 199 -12.72 0.33 12.35
C GLU A 199 -13.56 0.31 11.07
N ALA A 200 -12.99 0.62 9.90
CA ALA A 200 -13.65 0.52 8.60
C ALA A 200 -13.91 -0.93 8.15
N LEU A 201 -13.28 -1.93 8.77
CA LEU A 201 -13.63 -3.34 8.57
C LEU A 201 -15.06 -3.66 9.03
N LEU A 202 -15.56 -2.91 10.00
CA LEU A 202 -16.86 -3.15 10.65
C LEU A 202 -18.00 -2.30 10.10
N GLY A 203 -17.71 -1.34 9.19
CA GLY A 203 -18.77 -0.50 8.64
C GLY A 203 -18.28 0.48 7.59
N SER A 204 -18.28 0.42 6.42
CA SER A 204 -18.15 1.31 5.23
C SER A 204 -17.89 2.81 5.55
N THR A 205 -16.95 3.11 6.44
CA THR A 205 -16.64 4.47 6.88
C THR A 205 -15.32 5.00 6.33
N GLY A 206 -14.55 4.18 5.61
CA GLY A 206 -13.31 4.61 4.95
C GLY A 206 -13.57 5.66 3.88
N GLY A 207 -12.65 6.61 3.76
CA GLY A 207 -12.73 7.75 2.87
C GLY A 207 -11.37 8.16 2.31
N LEU A 208 -11.28 9.40 1.89
CA LEU A 208 -10.08 10.02 1.31
C LEU A 208 -9.83 11.36 1.99
N ILE A 209 -8.56 11.62 2.29
CA ILE A 209 -8.08 12.97 2.67
C ILE A 209 -7.01 13.44 1.70
N ALA A 210 -6.91 14.75 1.55
CA ALA A 210 -5.79 15.43 0.92
C ALA A 210 -5.01 16.21 2.00
N ILE A 211 -3.68 16.14 1.94
CA ILE A 211 -2.77 16.78 2.89
C ILE A 211 -1.85 17.72 2.11
N ASP A 212 -1.80 18.98 2.51
CA ASP A 212 -0.79 19.93 2.07
C ASP A 212 0.46 19.73 2.96
N VAL A 213 1.49 19.12 2.41
CA VAL A 213 2.72 18.79 3.16
C VAL A 213 3.50 20.03 3.58
N ALA A 214 3.36 21.15 2.86
CA ALA A 214 4.05 22.40 3.23
C ALA A 214 3.45 23.08 4.45
N THR A 215 2.15 22.90 4.70
CA THR A 215 1.42 23.54 5.80
C THR A 215 0.92 22.58 6.87
N GLY A 216 0.91 21.26 6.58
CA GLY A 216 0.31 20.22 7.42
C GLY A 216 -1.22 20.24 7.42
N SER A 217 -1.86 21.08 6.60
CA SER A 217 -3.31 21.16 6.58
C SER A 217 -3.95 19.97 5.87
N THR A 218 -5.10 19.53 6.38
CA THR A 218 -5.83 18.38 5.86
C THR A 218 -7.22 18.77 5.38
N GLU A 219 -7.68 18.13 4.30
CA GLU A 219 -9.02 18.26 3.76
C GLU A 219 -9.64 16.88 3.58
N VAL A 220 -10.84 16.68 4.13
CA VAL A 220 -11.63 15.45 3.89
C VAL A 220 -12.35 15.59 2.56
N ILE A 221 -12.18 14.60 1.68
CA ILE A 221 -12.88 14.51 0.39
C ILE A 221 -14.07 13.57 0.55
N PRO A 222 -15.32 14.07 0.57
CA PRO A 222 -16.51 13.25 0.69
C PRO A 222 -16.72 12.40 -0.56
N LEU A 223 -16.68 11.08 -0.43
CA LEU A 223 -16.83 10.17 -1.57
C LEU A 223 -18.29 9.96 -1.96
N GLN A 224 -18.57 10.00 -3.26
CA GLN A 224 -19.86 9.76 -3.88
C GLN A 224 -19.74 8.59 -4.85
N PHE A 225 -20.30 7.44 -4.47
CA PHE A 225 -20.19 6.19 -5.24
C PHE A 225 -21.31 6.01 -6.23
N ASP A 226 -21.01 5.48 -7.42
CA ASP A 226 -22.00 5.05 -8.41
C ASP A 226 -22.78 3.80 -7.94
N GLU A 227 -22.21 3.02 -7.01
CA GLU A 227 -22.84 1.81 -6.48
C GLU A 227 -23.97 2.16 -5.51
N PRO A 228 -25.22 1.72 -5.78
CA PRO A 228 -26.36 2.03 -4.92
C PRO A 228 -26.17 1.56 -3.48
N GLY A 229 -26.34 2.49 -2.53
CA GLY A 229 -26.25 2.20 -1.09
C GLY A 229 -24.82 2.13 -0.53
N ARG A 230 -23.78 2.34 -1.33
CA ARG A 230 -22.42 2.50 -0.84
C ARG A 230 -22.23 3.91 -0.27
N THR A 231 -21.67 3.99 0.94
CA THR A 231 -21.42 5.25 1.64
C THR A 231 -19.96 5.45 2.02
N GLY A 232 -19.09 4.46 1.73
CA GLY A 232 -17.66 4.50 2.06
C GLY A 232 -16.92 3.25 1.61
N LEU A 233 -15.64 3.19 1.91
CA LEU A 233 -14.73 2.10 1.58
C LEU A 233 -14.62 1.13 2.76
N ALA A 234 -14.62 -0.16 2.47
CA ALA A 234 -14.37 -1.20 3.46
C ALA A 234 -12.85 -1.46 3.53
N PHE A 235 -12.18 -0.84 4.48
CA PHE A 235 -10.73 -0.94 4.65
C PHE A 235 -9.96 -0.49 3.41
N ALA A 236 -9.87 0.83 3.20
CA ALA A 236 -9.01 1.40 2.17
C ALA A 236 -7.54 1.19 2.54
N VAL A 237 -6.76 0.57 1.65
CA VAL A 237 -5.42 0.07 1.95
C VAL A 237 -4.32 0.74 1.13
N GLY A 238 -4.63 1.35 -0.01
CA GLY A 238 -3.65 2.02 -0.84
C GLY A 238 -4.26 3.14 -1.64
N VAL A 239 -3.48 4.18 -1.88
CA VAL A 239 -3.81 5.31 -2.75
C VAL A 239 -2.61 5.64 -3.62
N ASP A 240 -2.85 5.81 -4.92
CA ASP A 240 -1.90 6.43 -5.83
C ASP A 240 -2.65 7.35 -6.79
N VAL A 241 -1.93 8.28 -7.42
CA VAL A 241 -2.55 9.34 -8.23
C VAL A 241 -2.02 9.31 -9.66
N GLY A 242 -2.95 9.28 -10.59
CA GLY A 242 -2.62 9.36 -12.02
C GLY A 242 -2.11 10.74 -12.43
N PRO A 243 -1.42 10.82 -13.58
CA PRO A 243 -0.87 12.08 -14.09
C PRO A 243 -1.96 13.10 -14.47
N ASP A 244 -3.19 12.66 -14.63
CA ASP A 244 -4.37 13.49 -14.86
C ASP A 244 -5.04 14.00 -13.57
N GLY A 245 -4.52 13.60 -12.40
CA GLY A 245 -5.05 13.93 -11.09
C GLY A 245 -6.14 12.99 -10.58
N THR A 246 -6.48 11.94 -11.32
CA THR A 246 -7.39 10.90 -10.83
C THR A 246 -6.75 10.14 -9.68
N VAL A 247 -7.43 10.07 -8.55
CA VAL A 247 -6.99 9.34 -7.36
C VAL A 247 -7.50 7.91 -7.41
N TYR A 248 -6.60 6.93 -7.38
CA TYR A 248 -6.98 5.52 -7.36
C TYR A 248 -6.87 4.98 -5.94
N ILE A 249 -7.94 4.32 -5.46
CA ILE A 249 -8.01 3.79 -4.11
C ILE A 249 -8.25 2.28 -4.15
N ALA A 250 -7.34 1.53 -3.52
CA ALA A 250 -7.50 0.10 -3.30
C ALA A 250 -8.31 -0.16 -2.02
N GLN A 251 -9.31 -1.05 -2.11
CA GLN A 251 -10.08 -1.56 -0.99
C GLN A 251 -9.65 -2.99 -0.67
N GLY A 252 -9.28 -3.26 0.58
CA GLY A 252 -8.74 -4.57 1.00
C GLY A 252 -9.82 -5.60 1.33
N VAL A 253 -10.99 -5.19 1.84
CA VAL A 253 -12.14 -6.08 2.09
C VAL A 253 -13.11 -5.98 0.93
N ASP A 254 -13.53 -7.12 0.38
CA ASP A 254 -14.20 -7.20 -0.93
C ASP A 254 -13.35 -6.45 -1.97
N PRO A 255 -12.16 -7.00 -2.28
CA PRO A 255 -11.09 -6.26 -2.94
C PRO A 255 -11.55 -5.60 -4.23
N ALA A 256 -11.35 -4.30 -4.33
CA ALA A 256 -11.79 -3.47 -5.44
C ALA A 256 -10.88 -2.26 -5.63
N LEU A 257 -10.85 -1.75 -6.84
CA LEU A 257 -10.18 -0.50 -7.21
C LEU A 257 -11.23 0.53 -7.61
N TYR A 258 -11.12 1.72 -7.04
CA TYR A 258 -11.94 2.89 -7.37
C TYR A 258 -11.09 4.00 -7.97
N ALA A 259 -11.63 4.67 -8.99
CA ALA A 259 -11.11 5.92 -9.53
C ALA A 259 -11.94 7.08 -8.95
N VAL A 260 -11.27 8.04 -8.34
CA VAL A 260 -11.90 9.18 -7.66
C VAL A 260 -11.45 10.48 -8.31
N ASP A 261 -12.41 11.31 -8.69
CA ASP A 261 -12.16 12.71 -8.99
C ASP A 261 -12.09 13.49 -7.66
N PRO A 262 -10.91 13.98 -7.24
CA PRO A 262 -10.76 14.63 -5.95
C PRO A 262 -11.49 15.99 -5.86
N ALA A 263 -11.81 16.63 -6.99
CA ALA A 263 -12.52 17.90 -6.99
C ALA A 263 -14.01 17.75 -6.68
N THR A 264 -14.60 16.60 -7.05
CA THR A 264 -16.03 16.34 -6.85
C THR A 264 -16.30 15.26 -5.81
N GLY A 265 -15.30 14.42 -5.49
CA GLY A 265 -15.46 13.22 -4.68
C GLY A 265 -16.16 12.06 -5.39
N HIS A 266 -16.44 12.19 -6.69
CA HIS A 266 -17.06 11.12 -7.48
C HIS A 266 -16.13 9.90 -7.56
N ALA A 267 -16.63 8.75 -7.12
CA ALA A 267 -15.88 7.49 -7.00
C ALA A 267 -16.50 6.41 -7.90
N ALA A 268 -15.85 6.14 -9.02
CA ALA A 268 -16.27 5.12 -9.98
C ALA A 268 -15.54 3.81 -9.73
N LEU A 269 -16.22 2.66 -9.79
CA LEU A 269 -15.61 1.35 -9.70
C LEU A 269 -14.84 1.05 -10.99
N VAL A 270 -13.52 0.90 -10.88
CA VAL A 270 -12.64 0.39 -11.96
C VAL A 270 -12.82 -1.11 -12.12
N GLY A 271 -12.78 -1.84 -11.01
CA GLY A 271 -13.01 -3.28 -11.03
C GLY A 271 -12.80 -3.95 -9.68
N ARG A 272 -13.16 -5.24 -9.60
CA ARG A 272 -12.98 -6.08 -8.41
C ARG A 272 -11.83 -7.04 -8.61
N SER A 273 -11.18 -7.41 -7.51
CA SER A 273 -10.01 -8.28 -7.50
C SER A 273 -10.14 -9.35 -6.41
N PRO A 274 -11.05 -10.33 -6.59
CA PRO A 274 -11.30 -11.35 -5.57
C PRO A 274 -10.11 -12.29 -5.32
N GLU A 275 -9.12 -12.28 -6.20
CA GLU A 275 -7.92 -13.13 -6.11
C GLU A 275 -6.86 -12.58 -5.16
N ALA A 276 -6.91 -11.30 -4.84
CA ALA A 276 -5.92 -10.65 -4.01
C ALA A 276 -6.55 -10.09 -2.74
N ALA A 277 -5.95 -10.37 -1.59
CA ALA A 277 -6.08 -9.49 -0.45
C ALA A 277 -5.29 -8.23 -0.80
N ALA A 278 -5.94 -7.28 -1.48
CA ALA A 278 -5.29 -6.08 -1.97
C ALA A 278 -4.70 -5.30 -0.80
N ASP A 279 -3.47 -4.82 -0.97
CA ASP A 279 -2.79 -4.03 0.04
C ASP A 279 -2.39 -2.65 -0.48
N ASN A 280 -1.74 -2.57 -1.63
CA ASN A 280 -1.31 -1.29 -2.18
C ASN A 280 -1.69 -1.14 -3.66
N VAL A 281 -1.62 0.09 -4.19
CA VAL A 281 -1.91 0.43 -5.57
C VAL A 281 -0.75 1.23 -6.16
N LEU A 282 -0.46 1.00 -7.44
CA LEU A 282 0.53 1.76 -8.21
C LEU A 282 -0.03 2.10 -9.57
N VAL A 283 -0.02 3.37 -9.93
CA VAL A 283 -0.35 3.87 -11.27
C VAL A 283 0.93 3.95 -12.09
N LEU A 284 0.99 3.20 -13.18
CA LEU A 284 2.13 3.24 -14.09
C LEU A 284 2.03 4.42 -15.05
N SER A 285 3.19 4.87 -15.54
CA SER A 285 3.29 5.98 -16.50
C SER A 285 2.61 5.70 -17.85
N ASP A 286 2.30 4.44 -18.17
CA ASP A 286 1.56 4.03 -19.37
C ASP A 286 0.04 3.95 -19.14
N GLY A 287 -0.43 4.31 -17.95
CA GLY A 287 -1.84 4.34 -17.55
C GLY A 287 -2.38 3.02 -17.02
N ARG A 288 -1.56 1.98 -16.92
CA ARG A 288 -1.95 0.75 -16.20
C ARG A 288 -1.92 0.97 -14.70
N ILE A 289 -2.72 0.19 -13.98
CA ILE A 289 -2.81 0.25 -12.52
C ILE A 289 -2.58 -1.15 -11.96
N LEU A 290 -1.69 -1.24 -10.99
CA LEU A 290 -1.36 -2.48 -10.30
C LEU A 290 -1.94 -2.47 -8.89
N LEU A 291 -2.51 -3.61 -8.46
CA LEU A 291 -2.80 -3.90 -7.06
C LEU A 291 -1.88 -5.01 -6.59
N SER A 292 -1.18 -4.79 -5.48
CA SER A 292 -0.39 -5.83 -4.82
C SER A 292 -1.28 -6.74 -3.98
N GLY A 293 -0.90 -8.02 -3.86
CA GLY A 293 -1.55 -8.99 -2.98
C GLY A 293 -0.71 -9.24 -1.73
N PHE A 294 -1.19 -8.79 -0.57
CA PHE A 294 -0.53 -8.99 0.74
C PHE A 294 -0.41 -10.48 1.12
N VAL A 295 -1.31 -11.32 0.63
CA VAL A 295 -1.24 -12.77 0.81
C VAL A 295 -1.00 -13.44 -0.53
N GLY A 296 0.19 -13.98 -0.71
CA GLY A 296 0.58 -14.63 -1.96
C GLY A 296 1.64 -13.85 -2.74
N ASN A 297 1.79 -14.18 -4.00
CA ASN A 297 2.83 -13.65 -4.88
C ASN A 297 2.25 -13.09 -6.18
N SER A 298 1.04 -12.57 -6.17
CA SER A 298 0.41 -12.05 -7.38
C SER A 298 0.19 -10.54 -7.33
N VAL A 299 0.17 -9.95 -8.50
CA VAL A 299 -0.34 -8.60 -8.74
C VAL A 299 -1.53 -8.66 -9.68
N VAL A 300 -2.50 -7.80 -9.47
CA VAL A 300 -3.61 -7.60 -10.39
C VAL A 300 -3.34 -6.35 -11.22
N VAL A 301 -3.39 -6.49 -12.53
CA VAL A 301 -3.12 -5.42 -13.48
C VAL A 301 -4.42 -5.00 -14.14
N PHE A 302 -4.77 -3.73 -14.04
CA PHE A 302 -5.84 -3.11 -14.79
C PHE A 302 -5.24 -2.29 -15.93
N SER A 303 -5.61 -2.62 -17.16
CA SER A 303 -5.15 -1.94 -18.37
C SER A 303 -6.32 -1.23 -19.03
N PRO A 304 -6.18 0.04 -19.48
CA PRO A 304 -7.22 0.71 -20.24
C PRO A 304 -7.55 -0.10 -21.53
N ASP A 305 -8.83 -0.29 -21.83
CA ASP A 305 -9.27 -1.03 -23.02
C ASP A 305 -9.40 -0.16 -24.28
N GLY A 306 -9.08 1.13 -24.16
CA GLY A 306 -9.18 2.12 -25.25
C GLY A 306 -10.61 2.60 -25.54
N THR A 307 -11.61 2.11 -24.82
CA THR A 307 -13.02 2.50 -24.96
C THR A 307 -13.61 3.18 -23.73
N GLY A 308 -12.77 3.42 -22.71
CA GLY A 308 -13.15 3.98 -21.41
C GLY A 308 -13.41 2.91 -20.34
N GLY A 309 -13.17 1.64 -20.64
CA GLY A 309 -13.22 0.52 -19.71
C GLY A 309 -11.84 -0.04 -19.38
N TRP A 310 -11.83 -1.16 -18.66
CA TRP A 310 -10.61 -1.78 -18.13
C TRP A 310 -10.57 -3.28 -18.42
N ILE A 311 -9.40 -3.75 -18.85
CA ILE A 311 -9.06 -5.18 -18.93
C ILE A 311 -8.29 -5.54 -17.66
N ARG A 312 -8.74 -6.57 -16.96
CA ARG A 312 -8.09 -7.07 -15.74
C ARG A 312 -7.32 -8.36 -16.03
N THR A 313 -6.08 -8.42 -15.59
CA THR A 313 -5.24 -9.64 -15.61
C THR A 313 -4.65 -9.88 -14.22
N VAL A 314 -4.24 -11.12 -13.95
CA VAL A 314 -3.56 -11.51 -12.72
C VAL A 314 -2.22 -12.12 -13.09
N THR A 315 -1.15 -11.58 -12.54
CA THR A 315 0.22 -12.02 -12.82
C THR A 315 0.84 -12.59 -11.54
N ALA A 316 1.29 -13.84 -11.59
CA ALA A 316 2.06 -14.44 -10.51
C ALA A 316 3.53 -14.01 -10.61
N VAL A 317 4.07 -13.43 -9.54
CA VAL A 317 5.44 -12.93 -9.49
C VAL A 317 6.38 -14.05 -9.03
N GLY A 318 7.41 -14.31 -9.82
CA GLY A 318 8.42 -15.34 -9.51
C GLY A 318 7.98 -16.77 -9.81
N SER A 319 6.98 -16.94 -10.69
CA SER A 319 6.54 -18.26 -11.18
C SER A 319 7.44 -18.79 -12.29
#